data_e3881ae84cc2140f5a30d5221a92905d
#
_entry.id   e3881ae84cc2140f5a30d5221a92905d
#
_cell.length_a   1.000
_cell.length_b   1.000
_cell.length_c   1.000
_cell.angle_alpha   90.00
_cell.angle_beta   90.00
_cell.angle_gamma   90.00
#
_symmetry.space_group_name_H-M   'P 1'
#
loop_
_entity.id
_entity.type
_entity.pdbx_description
1 polymer ?
#
loop_
_entity_poly.entity_id
_entity_poly.type
_entity_poly.pdbx_seq_one_letter_code
_entity_poly.pdbx_strand_id
1 'polypeptide(L)'
;MRYNSLADMPQHLREKVTRQIIKEGREAEFGLTGIANTGKKSKYKNRITYVGEVRFDSEREAERYQVLMIRLGAGEIERLKLQPEFTITESYMLPDGRRVKAQRYRADFSYVVKNTGEYVVEDVKTEGTKTQVFINKAKLLYEKYGIVVALVE
;
A
#
# COMPACT_ATOMS: atom_id res chain seq x y z
N MET A 1 27.63 -4.51 14.08
CA MET A 1 26.71 -5.65 14.18
C MET A 1 26.53 -6.26 12.80
N ARG A 2 26.66 -7.57 12.66
CA ARG A 2 26.35 -8.28 11.42
C ARG A 2 25.01 -9.00 11.63
N TYR A 3 24.05 -8.77 10.74
CA TYR A 3 22.78 -9.47 10.74
C TYR A 3 22.89 -10.69 9.82
N ASN A 4 22.39 -11.85 10.25
CA ASN A 4 22.50 -13.11 9.48
C ASN A 4 21.38 -13.25 8.45
N SER A 5 20.28 -12.52 8.61
CA SER A 5 19.16 -12.50 7.68
C SER A 5 18.47 -11.13 7.67
N LEU A 6 17.63 -10.88 6.66
CA LEU A 6 16.76 -9.70 6.63
C LEU A 6 15.80 -9.67 7.83
N ALA A 7 15.40 -10.85 8.33
CA ALA A 7 14.50 -10.98 9.47
C ALA A 7 15.11 -10.47 10.78
N ASP A 8 16.45 -10.52 10.91
CA ASP A 8 17.16 -10.12 12.13
C ASP A 8 17.43 -8.60 12.20
N MET A 9 17.12 -7.88 11.12
CA MET A 9 17.36 -6.43 11.04
C MET A 9 16.22 -5.63 11.67
N PRO A 10 16.50 -4.48 12.32
CA PRO A 10 15.48 -3.50 12.66
C PRO A 10 14.68 -3.07 11.43
N GLN A 11 13.38 -2.79 11.60
CA GLN A 11 12.45 -2.51 10.52
C GLN A 11 12.97 -1.43 9.54
N HIS A 12 13.48 -0.31 10.05
CA HIS A 12 14.00 0.81 9.25
C HIS A 12 15.22 0.44 8.38
N LEU A 13 16.09 -0.46 8.89
CA LEU A 13 17.24 -0.97 8.12
C LEU A 13 16.80 -2.00 7.10
N ARG A 14 15.85 -2.85 7.45
CA ARG A 14 15.28 -3.88 6.57
C ARG A 14 14.62 -3.26 5.34
N GLU A 15 13.80 -2.24 5.52
CA GLU A 15 13.17 -1.51 4.41
C GLU A 15 14.22 -0.86 3.48
N LYS A 16 15.26 -0.28 4.06
CA LYS A 16 16.35 0.34 3.28
C LYS A 16 17.13 -0.70 2.46
N VAL A 17 17.47 -1.83 3.07
CA VAL A 17 18.19 -2.92 2.40
C VAL A 17 17.32 -3.55 1.30
N THR A 18 16.03 -3.76 1.55
CA THR A 18 15.09 -4.30 0.56
C THR A 18 14.98 -3.38 -0.65
N ARG A 19 14.82 -2.06 -0.43
CA ARG A 19 14.81 -1.08 -1.54
C ARG A 19 16.10 -1.14 -2.36
N GLN A 20 17.24 -1.37 -1.70
CA GLN A 20 18.53 -1.47 -2.37
C GLN A 20 18.66 -2.75 -3.20
N ILE A 21 18.20 -3.90 -2.68
CA ILE A 21 18.15 -5.18 -3.39
C ILE A 21 17.32 -5.06 -4.66
N ILE A 22 16.14 -4.45 -4.56
CA ILE A 22 15.25 -4.19 -5.70
C ILE A 22 15.93 -3.27 -6.73
N LYS A 23 16.58 -2.19 -6.27
CA LYS A 23 17.28 -1.24 -7.14
C LYS A 23 18.48 -1.86 -7.86
N GLU A 24 19.13 -2.85 -7.25
CA GLU A 24 20.29 -3.55 -7.81
C GLU A 24 19.90 -4.76 -8.69
N GLY A 25 18.61 -5.05 -8.83
CA GLY A 25 18.12 -6.17 -9.63
C GLY A 25 18.48 -7.54 -9.07
N ARG A 26 18.67 -7.65 -7.75
CA ARG A 26 19.09 -8.88 -7.06
C ARG A 26 17.94 -9.63 -6.40
N GLU A 27 16.72 -9.35 -6.85
CA GLU A 27 15.49 -9.90 -6.26
C GLU A 27 15.44 -11.42 -6.31
N ALA A 28 16.02 -12.02 -7.36
CA ALA A 28 16.06 -13.48 -7.51
C ALA A 28 16.86 -14.17 -6.39
N GLU A 29 17.91 -13.53 -5.87
CA GLU A 29 18.74 -14.06 -4.78
C GLU A 29 17.97 -14.13 -3.44
N PHE A 30 16.91 -13.33 -3.33
CA PHE A 30 16.09 -13.20 -2.11
C PHE A 30 14.65 -13.73 -2.29
N GLY A 31 14.39 -14.47 -3.38
CA GLY A 31 13.06 -15.03 -3.68
C GLY A 31 12.04 -14.01 -4.16
N LEU A 32 12.49 -12.82 -4.57
CA LEU A 32 11.66 -11.71 -5.06
C LEU A 32 11.65 -11.75 -6.60
N THR A 33 11.07 -12.76 -7.21
CA THR A 33 11.02 -12.89 -8.68
C THR A 33 9.74 -12.31 -9.25
N GLY A 34 9.84 -11.50 -10.31
CA GLY A 34 8.71 -11.14 -11.16
C GLY A 34 8.42 -9.66 -11.42
N ILE A 35 9.44 -8.80 -11.63
CA ILE A 35 9.21 -7.45 -12.15
C ILE A 35 9.34 -7.49 -13.69
N ALA A 36 8.22 -7.66 -14.40
CA ALA A 36 8.16 -7.44 -15.84
C ALA A 36 7.68 -6.01 -16.13
N ASN A 37 8.56 -5.18 -16.66
CA ASN A 37 8.26 -3.81 -17.03
C ASN A 37 7.77 -3.74 -18.49
N THR A 38 6.44 -3.64 -18.70
CA THR A 38 5.84 -3.42 -20.03
C THR A 38 5.21 -2.03 -20.10
N GLY A 39 5.99 -1.03 -20.52
CA GLY A 39 5.57 0.36 -20.52
C GLY A 39 4.85 0.83 -21.78
N LYS A 40 3.60 1.31 -21.67
CA LYS A 40 3.03 2.36 -22.52
C LYS A 40 3.12 3.68 -21.75
N LYS A 41 3.73 4.73 -22.35
CA LYS A 41 3.83 6.07 -21.73
C LYS A 41 2.43 6.64 -21.48
N SER A 42 2.03 6.72 -20.22
CA SER A 42 0.84 7.45 -19.78
C SER A 42 1.14 8.95 -19.70
N LYS A 43 0.14 9.79 -19.96
CA LYS A 43 0.18 11.26 -19.87
C LYS A 43 0.47 11.75 -18.44
N TYR A 44 0.24 10.92 -17.44
CA TYR A 44 0.66 11.05 -16.06
C TYR A 44 1.85 10.10 -15.88
N LYS A 45 2.93 10.55 -15.26
CA LYS A 45 4.19 9.81 -15.02
C LYS A 45 4.04 8.51 -14.21
N ASN A 46 2.83 8.00 -14.03
CA ASN A 46 2.54 6.73 -13.38
C ASN A 46 2.87 5.58 -14.33
N ARG A 47 3.80 4.75 -13.92
CA ARG A 47 4.26 3.59 -14.65
C ARG A 47 3.55 2.36 -14.10
N ILE A 48 2.61 1.80 -14.88
CA ILE A 48 1.99 0.52 -14.54
C ILE A 48 3.10 -0.52 -14.39
N THR A 49 3.15 -1.18 -13.25
CA THR A 49 4.19 -2.15 -12.89
C THR A 49 3.52 -3.44 -12.44
N TYR A 50 4.14 -4.58 -12.75
CA TYR A 50 3.67 -5.89 -12.33
C TYR A 50 4.66 -6.53 -11.37
N VAL A 51 4.15 -7.17 -10.32
CA VAL A 51 4.91 -8.06 -9.43
C VAL A 51 4.25 -9.43 -9.48
N GLY A 52 4.88 -10.36 -10.17
CA GLY A 52 4.22 -11.60 -10.57
C GLY A 52 2.99 -11.31 -11.45
N GLU A 53 1.83 -11.80 -11.04
CA GLU A 53 0.55 -11.57 -11.74
C GLU A 53 -0.20 -10.32 -11.24
N VAL A 54 0.30 -9.69 -10.17
CA VAL A 54 -0.37 -8.53 -9.55
C VAL A 54 0.03 -7.25 -10.27
N ARG A 55 -0.99 -6.51 -10.73
CA ARG A 55 -0.84 -5.21 -11.39
C ARG A 55 -0.91 -4.07 -10.37
N PHE A 56 0.03 -3.13 -10.45
CA PHE A 56 0.07 -1.89 -9.68
C PHE A 56 0.00 -0.67 -10.60
N ASP A 57 -0.66 0.38 -10.14
CA ASP A 57 -0.82 1.62 -10.91
C ASP A 57 0.43 2.50 -10.84
N SER A 58 1.36 2.24 -9.92
CA SER A 58 2.64 2.91 -9.81
C SER A 58 3.78 1.95 -9.43
N GLU A 59 5.00 2.32 -9.79
CA GLU A 59 6.22 1.61 -9.42
C GLU A 59 6.42 1.61 -7.89
N ARG A 60 6.06 2.70 -7.21
CA ARG A 60 6.15 2.81 -5.74
C ARG A 60 5.21 1.86 -5.01
N GLU A 61 3.98 1.70 -5.50
CA GLU A 61 3.05 0.70 -4.96
C GLU A 61 3.61 -0.72 -5.12
N ALA A 62 4.20 -1.03 -6.28
CA ALA A 62 4.84 -2.32 -6.54
C ALA A 62 6.03 -2.57 -5.59
N GLU A 63 6.90 -1.56 -5.40
CA GLU A 63 8.02 -1.63 -4.45
C GLU A 63 7.52 -1.83 -3.02
N ARG A 64 6.50 -1.08 -2.62
CA ARG A 64 5.91 -1.24 -1.27
C ARG A 64 5.32 -2.62 -1.07
N TYR A 65 4.62 -3.14 -2.07
CA TYR A 65 4.08 -4.51 -2.02
C TYR A 65 5.18 -5.55 -1.79
N GLN A 66 6.32 -5.45 -2.47
CA GLN A 66 7.44 -6.37 -2.27
C GLN A 66 7.97 -6.30 -0.83
N VAL A 67 8.10 -5.10 -0.27
CA VAL A 67 8.48 -4.93 1.14
C VAL A 67 7.48 -5.62 2.08
N LEU A 68 6.18 -5.44 1.82
CA LEU A 68 5.12 -6.07 2.62
C LEU A 68 5.12 -7.60 2.48
N MET A 69 5.40 -8.14 1.30
CA MET A 69 5.54 -9.58 1.08
C MET A 69 6.72 -10.18 1.85
N ILE A 70 7.85 -9.47 1.95
CA ILE A 70 8.99 -9.89 2.80
C ILE A 70 8.57 -9.91 4.26
N ARG A 71 7.91 -8.88 4.74
CA ARG A 71 7.42 -8.79 6.12
C ARG A 71 6.40 -9.88 6.45
N LEU A 72 5.53 -10.21 5.48
CA LEU A 72 4.56 -11.29 5.58
C LEU A 72 5.29 -12.65 5.68
N GLY A 73 6.29 -12.89 4.82
CA GLY A 73 7.12 -14.11 4.85
C GLY A 73 7.95 -14.24 6.13
N ALA A 74 8.41 -13.13 6.69
CA ALA A 74 9.10 -13.09 7.98
C ALA A 74 8.15 -13.26 9.20
N GLY A 75 6.84 -13.31 8.97
CA GLY A 75 5.84 -13.43 10.03
C GLY A 75 5.68 -12.19 10.91
N GLU A 76 6.07 -11.01 10.43
CA GLU A 76 5.93 -9.73 11.15
C GLU A 76 4.53 -9.15 11.01
N ILE A 77 3.93 -9.39 9.86
CA ILE A 77 2.56 -8.99 9.54
C ILE A 77 1.74 -10.19 9.10
N GLU A 78 0.44 -10.05 9.19
CA GLU A 78 -0.53 -11.04 8.71
C GLU A 78 -1.72 -10.34 8.05
N ARG A 79 -2.57 -11.11 7.35
CA ARG A 79 -3.80 -10.62 6.71
C ARG A 79 -3.56 -9.46 5.74
N LEU A 80 -2.45 -9.49 5.01
CA LEU A 80 -2.17 -8.52 3.96
C LEU A 80 -3.30 -8.53 2.91
N LYS A 81 -3.91 -7.37 2.69
CA LYS A 81 -4.92 -7.15 1.65
C LYS A 81 -4.47 -6.03 0.73
N LEU A 82 -4.68 -6.25 -0.56
CA LEU A 82 -4.48 -5.26 -1.61
C LEU A 82 -5.78 -4.49 -1.83
N GLN A 83 -5.67 -3.19 -2.00
CA GLN A 83 -6.75 -2.28 -2.34
C GLN A 83 -8.02 -2.47 -1.47
N PRO A 84 -7.89 -2.47 -0.12
CA PRO A 84 -9.05 -2.58 0.74
C PRO A 84 -9.99 -1.39 0.54
N GLU A 85 -11.29 -1.67 0.44
CA GLU A 85 -12.33 -0.65 0.29
C GLU A 85 -13.13 -0.47 1.58
N PHE A 86 -13.40 0.78 1.93
CA PHE A 86 -14.21 1.18 3.09
C PHE A 86 -15.34 2.09 2.63
N THR A 87 -16.58 1.76 2.95
CA THR A 87 -17.72 2.64 2.67
C THR A 87 -17.77 3.74 3.72
N ILE A 88 -17.32 4.95 3.38
CA ILE A 88 -17.29 6.10 4.29
C ILE A 88 -18.62 6.83 4.39
N THR A 89 -19.41 6.86 3.31
CA THR A 89 -20.77 7.39 3.33
C THR A 89 -21.70 6.42 2.59
N GLU A 90 -22.82 6.06 3.19
CA GLU A 90 -23.81 5.21 2.56
C GLU A 90 -24.58 5.97 1.45
N SER A 91 -25.20 5.25 0.53
CA SER A 91 -26.10 5.87 -0.45
C SER A 91 -27.42 6.26 0.22
N TYR A 92 -27.98 7.40 -0.18
CA TYR A 92 -29.26 7.88 0.34
C TYR A 92 -30.06 8.61 -0.75
N MET A 93 -31.34 8.82 -0.46
CA MET A 93 -32.25 9.60 -1.33
C MET A 93 -32.40 11.01 -0.76
N LEU A 94 -32.32 12.00 -1.64
CA LEU A 94 -32.67 13.38 -1.29
C LEU A 94 -34.19 13.57 -1.28
N PRO A 95 -34.71 14.62 -0.61
CA PRO A 95 -36.12 14.92 -0.60
C PRO A 95 -36.74 15.14 -1.99
N ASP A 96 -35.93 15.57 -2.96
CA ASP A 96 -36.31 15.76 -4.35
C ASP A 96 -36.29 14.50 -5.21
N GLY A 97 -36.05 13.32 -4.60
CA GLY A 97 -35.98 12.02 -5.26
C GLY A 97 -34.65 11.68 -5.92
N ARG A 98 -33.63 12.53 -5.87
CA ARG A 98 -32.31 12.23 -6.41
C ARG A 98 -31.56 11.28 -5.47
N ARG A 99 -30.94 10.25 -6.06
CA ARG A 99 -30.10 9.30 -5.33
C ARG A 99 -28.66 9.81 -5.22
N VAL A 100 -28.16 9.94 -4.01
CA VAL A 100 -26.74 10.16 -3.71
C VAL A 100 -26.06 8.80 -3.59
N LYS A 101 -25.00 8.58 -4.37
CA LYS A 101 -24.24 7.32 -4.36
C LYS A 101 -23.39 7.22 -3.11
N ALA A 102 -23.19 5.99 -2.64
CA ALA A 102 -22.21 5.70 -1.59
C ALA A 102 -20.81 6.24 -1.96
N GLN A 103 -20.13 6.80 -0.96
CA GLN A 103 -18.74 7.21 -1.11
C GLN A 103 -17.83 6.18 -0.46
N ARG A 104 -16.78 5.79 -1.17
CA ARG A 104 -15.80 4.79 -0.70
C ARG A 104 -14.41 5.38 -0.65
N TYR A 105 -13.66 4.93 0.34
CA TYR A 105 -12.22 5.08 0.42
C TYR A 105 -11.57 3.75 0.04
N ARG A 106 -10.64 3.78 -0.92
CA ARG A 106 -9.84 2.63 -1.30
C ARG A 106 -8.38 2.96 -1.01
N ALA A 107 -7.79 2.25 -0.06
CA ALA A 107 -6.37 2.34 0.26
C ALA A 107 -5.55 1.40 -0.63
N ASP A 108 -4.23 1.53 -0.61
CA ASP A 108 -3.36 0.65 -1.37
C ASP A 108 -3.16 -0.70 -0.66
N PHE A 109 -2.96 -0.68 0.66
CA PHE A 109 -2.72 -1.87 1.46
C PHE A 109 -3.40 -1.81 2.82
N SER A 110 -3.71 -2.99 3.39
CA SER A 110 -3.98 -3.15 4.81
C SER A 110 -3.42 -4.46 5.33
N TYR A 111 -3.04 -4.49 6.60
CA TYR A 111 -2.49 -5.67 7.25
C TYR A 111 -2.59 -5.54 8.78
N VAL A 112 -2.31 -6.63 9.48
CA VAL A 112 -2.18 -6.64 10.95
C VAL A 112 -0.73 -6.84 11.33
N VAL A 113 -0.20 -6.00 12.21
CA VAL A 113 1.14 -6.18 12.80
C VAL A 113 1.06 -7.25 13.87
N LYS A 114 1.76 -8.37 13.67
CA LYS A 114 1.58 -9.58 14.48
C LYS A 114 1.94 -9.38 15.96
N ASN A 115 2.98 -8.59 16.25
CA ASN A 115 3.45 -8.37 17.62
C ASN A 115 2.52 -7.50 18.46
N THR A 116 1.81 -6.54 17.83
CA THR A 116 0.95 -5.58 18.51
C THR A 116 -0.53 -5.85 18.31
N GLY A 117 -0.90 -6.63 17.29
CA GLY A 117 -2.28 -6.80 16.84
C GLY A 117 -2.86 -5.56 16.15
N GLU A 118 -2.03 -4.54 15.87
CA GLU A 118 -2.46 -3.29 15.27
C GLU A 118 -2.89 -3.51 13.81
N TYR A 119 -4.09 -3.03 13.47
CA TYR A 119 -4.58 -3.00 12.10
C TYR A 119 -4.11 -1.73 11.41
N VAL A 120 -3.30 -1.88 10.38
CA VAL A 120 -2.72 -0.78 9.62
C VAL A 120 -3.37 -0.69 8.25
N VAL A 121 -3.72 0.54 7.85
CA VAL A 121 -4.18 0.88 6.49
C VAL A 121 -3.19 1.85 5.90
N GLU A 122 -2.59 1.50 4.77
CA GLU A 122 -1.55 2.29 4.11
C GLU A 122 -1.99 2.82 2.74
N ASP A 123 -1.51 4.02 2.42
CA ASP A 123 -1.61 4.65 1.11
C ASP A 123 -0.23 5.16 0.69
N VAL A 124 0.19 4.80 -0.52
CA VAL A 124 1.48 5.23 -1.09
C VAL A 124 1.30 6.61 -1.71
N LYS A 125 1.74 7.64 -1.02
CA LYS A 125 1.54 9.04 -1.40
C LYS A 125 2.81 9.84 -1.26
N THR A 126 3.05 10.70 -2.25
CA THR A 126 4.03 11.79 -2.11
C THR A 126 3.32 13.06 -1.66
N GLU A 127 4.09 14.05 -1.17
CA GLU A 127 3.55 15.36 -0.81
C GLU A 127 2.67 15.96 -1.91
N GLY A 128 3.11 15.88 -3.18
CA GLY A 128 2.38 16.41 -4.33
C GLY A 128 1.09 15.66 -4.71
N THR A 129 0.85 14.47 -4.13
CA THR A 129 -0.35 13.66 -4.41
C THR A 129 -1.38 13.69 -3.28
N LYS A 130 -1.12 14.41 -2.20
CA LYS A 130 -2.06 14.64 -1.09
C LYS A 130 -3.11 15.68 -1.48
N THR A 131 -4.11 15.26 -2.24
CA THR A 131 -5.21 16.14 -2.66
C THR A 131 -6.18 16.44 -1.52
N GLN A 132 -6.93 17.57 -1.60
CA GLN A 132 -7.98 17.89 -0.64
C GLN A 132 -9.07 16.79 -0.58
N VAL A 133 -9.35 16.15 -1.70
CA VAL A 133 -10.28 15.01 -1.76
C VAL A 133 -9.78 13.83 -0.93
N PHE A 134 -8.49 13.52 -1.02
CA PHE A 134 -7.86 12.50 -0.19
C PHE A 134 -7.98 12.84 1.30
N ILE A 135 -7.61 14.07 1.69
CA ILE A 135 -7.66 14.53 3.08
C ILE A 135 -9.08 14.41 3.65
N ASN A 136 -10.09 14.86 2.89
CA ASN A 136 -11.48 14.78 3.33
C ASN A 136 -11.96 13.33 3.49
N LYS A 137 -11.59 12.45 2.57
CA LYS A 137 -11.95 11.02 2.67
C LYS A 137 -11.25 10.34 3.86
N ALA A 138 -9.98 10.67 4.12
CA ALA A 138 -9.23 10.12 5.25
C ALA A 138 -9.85 10.56 6.60
N LYS A 139 -10.32 11.81 6.71
CA LYS A 139 -11.07 12.28 7.87
C LYS A 139 -12.37 11.50 8.10
N LEU A 140 -13.17 11.32 7.04
CA LEU A 140 -14.40 10.53 7.12
C LEU A 140 -14.16 9.06 7.48
N LEU A 141 -13.04 8.49 7.00
CA LEU A 141 -12.62 7.14 7.38
C LEU A 141 -12.31 7.05 8.87
N TYR A 142 -11.60 8.04 9.41
CA TYR A 142 -11.31 8.12 10.83
C TYR A 142 -12.60 8.29 11.66
N GLU A 143 -13.49 9.20 11.27
CA GLU A 143 -14.76 9.43 11.97
C GLU A 143 -15.63 8.17 12.04
N LYS A 144 -15.69 7.40 10.95
CA LYS A 144 -16.55 6.22 10.87
C LYS A 144 -15.94 4.96 11.49
N TYR A 145 -14.65 4.75 11.34
CA TYR A 145 -13.97 3.49 11.68
C TYR A 145 -12.84 3.63 12.69
N GLY A 146 -12.45 4.85 13.05
CA GLY A 146 -11.27 5.11 13.90
C GLY A 146 -9.94 4.79 13.22
N ILE A 147 -9.93 4.64 11.89
CA ILE A 147 -8.74 4.27 11.11
C ILE A 147 -7.97 5.51 10.71
N VAL A 148 -6.71 5.59 11.12
CA VAL A 148 -5.75 6.58 10.62
C VAL A 148 -4.97 5.95 9.47
N VAL A 149 -4.98 6.60 8.30
CA VAL A 149 -4.23 6.13 7.14
C VAL A 149 -2.74 6.44 7.32
N ALA A 150 -1.91 5.40 7.28
CA ALA A 150 -0.46 5.54 7.27
C ALA A 150 0.00 5.90 5.85
N LEU A 151 0.73 7.02 5.71
CA LEU A 151 1.28 7.45 4.43
C LEU A 151 2.70 6.93 4.28
N VAL A 152 2.98 6.30 3.14
CA VAL A 152 4.30 5.77 2.78
C VAL A 152 4.77 6.45 1.51
N GLU A 153 6.01 6.95 1.51
CA GLU A 153 6.68 7.61 0.36
C GLU A 153 7.60 6.66 -0.40
#